data_ad92cb8008c95fd2545daad6a2386fdc
#
_entry.id   ad92cb8008c95fd2545daad6a2386fdc
#
_cell.length_a   1.000
_cell.length_b   1.000
_cell.length_c   1.000
_cell.angle_alpha   90.00
_cell.angle_beta   90.00
_cell.angle_gamma   90.00
#
_symmetry.space_group_name_H-M   'P 1'
#
loop_
_entity.id
_entity.type
_entity.pdbx_description
1 polymer ?
#
loop_
_entity_poly.entity_id
_entity_poly.type
_entity_poly.pdbx_seq_one_letter_code
_entity_poly.pdbx_strand_id
1 'polypeptide(L)'
;TWDNGSWITTSFNTREEYTDFVLSIFKEPGQYNFDNTSFLFNEQARLFNKNGVYCTSPQGSKDYRIYWDHEKNKCRYGAIYKNAGNTWYLPRDYYMWLNFLPIFNKEIQKFGFADVRDAQYHMALYELLAELHYKHSSILKKRQIASSYYHMGKMINQIWFEEGITLKVGASLKDYINDKGSWKFLNEYEAFLNKHTAW
;
A
#
# COMPACT_ATOMS: atom_id res chain seq x y z
N THR A 1 -14.38 19.03 15.18
CA THR A 1 -15.06 17.90 14.55
C THR A 1 -14.25 17.51 13.32
N TRP A 2 -13.57 16.38 13.40
CA TRP A 2 -12.85 15.81 12.27
C TRP A 2 -13.93 15.25 11.35
N ASP A 3 -14.10 15.84 10.16
CA ASP A 3 -14.95 15.26 9.15
C ASP A 3 -14.37 13.88 8.80
N ASN A 4 -15.19 12.86 8.91
CA ASN A 4 -14.82 11.53 8.47
C ASN A 4 -14.53 11.59 6.98
N GLY A 5 -13.28 11.41 6.61
CA GLY A 5 -12.88 11.38 5.21
C GLY A 5 -13.60 10.26 4.47
N SER A 6 -13.71 10.40 3.17
CA SER A 6 -14.31 9.39 2.29
C SER A 6 -13.29 8.82 1.32
N TRP A 7 -13.37 7.51 1.12
CA TRP A 7 -12.63 6.79 0.10
C TRP A 7 -13.42 6.72 -1.20
N ILE A 8 -12.73 6.94 -2.31
CA ILE A 8 -13.26 6.69 -3.64
C ILE A 8 -12.48 5.52 -4.22
N THR A 9 -13.21 4.48 -4.55
CA THR A 9 -12.66 3.30 -5.22
C THR A 9 -12.66 3.54 -6.72
N THR A 10 -11.53 3.32 -7.36
CA THR A 10 -11.36 3.39 -8.81
C THR A 10 -11.21 1.98 -9.37
N SER A 11 -11.67 1.78 -10.61
CA SER A 11 -11.42 0.56 -11.37
C SER A 11 -11.17 0.94 -12.82
N PHE A 12 -10.32 0.19 -13.50
CA PHE A 12 -9.94 0.43 -14.88
C PHE A 12 -10.00 -0.87 -15.67
N ASN A 13 -10.36 -0.79 -16.93
CA ASN A 13 -10.44 -1.96 -17.81
C ASN A 13 -9.07 -2.31 -18.42
N THR A 14 -8.22 -1.32 -18.59
CA THR A 14 -6.89 -1.48 -19.18
C THR A 14 -5.81 -0.81 -18.34
N ARG A 15 -4.56 -1.21 -18.57
CA ARG A 15 -3.39 -0.59 -17.94
C ARG A 15 -3.19 0.84 -18.45
N GLU A 16 -3.52 1.09 -19.69
CA GLU A 16 -3.44 2.42 -20.31
C GLU A 16 -4.39 3.40 -19.61
N GLU A 17 -5.65 3.04 -19.42
CA GLU A 17 -6.62 3.86 -18.66
C GLU A 17 -6.12 4.20 -17.26
N TYR A 18 -5.56 3.22 -16.56
CA TYR A 18 -4.96 3.45 -15.24
C TYR A 18 -3.75 4.40 -15.32
N THR A 19 -2.86 4.19 -16.29
CA THR A 19 -1.67 5.02 -16.48
C THR A 19 -2.05 6.47 -16.78
N ASP A 20 -2.96 6.69 -17.70
CA ASP A 20 -3.45 8.03 -18.08
C ASP A 20 -4.12 8.73 -16.91
N PHE A 21 -4.91 8.01 -16.14
CA PHE A 21 -5.53 8.54 -14.92
C PHE A 21 -4.48 9.00 -13.91
N VAL A 22 -3.50 8.14 -13.57
CA VAL A 22 -2.47 8.51 -12.59
C VAL A 22 -1.61 9.66 -13.09
N LEU A 23 -1.23 9.67 -14.37
CA LEU A 23 -0.45 10.77 -14.94
C LEU A 23 -1.23 12.09 -14.96
N SER A 24 -2.57 12.05 -15.09
CA SER A 24 -3.41 13.26 -15.00
C SER A 24 -3.35 13.89 -13.60
N ILE A 25 -3.23 13.11 -12.54
CA ILE A 25 -3.10 13.59 -11.16
C ILE A 25 -1.89 14.51 -11.00
N PHE A 26 -0.78 14.18 -11.65
CA PHE A 26 0.46 14.98 -11.57
C PHE A 26 0.47 16.18 -12.51
N LYS A 27 -0.42 16.24 -13.51
CA LYS A 27 -0.56 17.39 -14.42
C LYS A 27 -1.36 18.54 -13.80
N GLU A 28 -2.25 18.23 -12.87
CA GLU A 28 -3.15 19.18 -12.20
C GLU A 28 -2.88 19.26 -10.69
N PRO A 29 -1.71 19.76 -10.27
CA PRO A 29 -1.26 19.69 -8.88
C PRO A 29 -2.18 20.40 -7.87
N GLY A 30 -3.01 21.33 -8.28
CA GLY A 30 -4.00 22.00 -7.43
C GLY A 30 -5.20 21.13 -7.04
N GLN A 31 -5.43 20.02 -7.73
CA GLN A 31 -6.55 19.12 -7.48
C GLN A 31 -6.25 18.09 -6.38
N TYR A 32 -5.00 17.74 -6.20
CA TYR A 32 -4.54 16.76 -5.24
C TYR A 32 -3.55 17.37 -4.25
N ASN A 33 -3.65 16.95 -3.00
CA ASN A 33 -2.67 17.31 -1.98
C ASN A 33 -1.60 16.21 -1.92
N PHE A 34 -0.33 16.61 -2.05
CA PHE A 34 0.82 15.72 -1.95
C PHE A 34 1.52 15.78 -0.59
N ASP A 35 1.08 16.65 0.30
CA ASP A 35 1.56 16.71 1.67
C ASP A 35 0.72 15.77 2.54
N ASN A 36 1.37 14.79 3.14
CA ASN A 36 0.71 13.83 4.00
C ASN A 36 0.68 14.36 5.43
N THR A 37 -0.39 15.00 5.82
CA THR A 37 -0.57 15.50 7.18
C THR A 37 -1.41 14.58 8.06
N SER A 38 -1.15 13.30 8.05
CA SER A 38 -1.59 12.37 9.09
C SER A 38 -3.05 11.91 9.12
N PHE A 39 -3.69 11.67 8.01
CA PHE A 39 -5.06 11.21 8.08
C PHE A 39 -5.21 9.68 8.12
N LEU A 40 -6.43 9.21 8.09
CA LEU A 40 -6.85 7.81 8.21
C LEU A 40 -6.42 6.93 7.03
N PHE A 41 -5.24 7.19 6.43
CA PHE A 41 -4.70 6.39 5.34
C PHE A 41 -4.45 4.93 5.73
N ASN A 42 -4.33 4.66 7.03
CA ASN A 42 -4.22 3.33 7.62
C ASN A 42 -5.47 2.91 8.39
N GLU A 43 -6.64 3.31 7.94
CA GLU A 43 -7.92 3.03 8.60
C GLU A 43 -8.17 1.53 8.75
N GLN A 44 -7.87 0.72 7.72
CA GLN A 44 -8.08 -0.72 7.77
C GLN A 44 -7.17 -1.40 8.81
N ALA A 45 -5.93 -0.95 8.92
CA ALA A 45 -5.01 -1.40 9.96
C ALA A 45 -5.53 -1.08 11.37
N ARG A 46 -6.12 0.10 11.55
CA ARG A 46 -6.74 0.50 12.84
C ARG A 46 -7.96 -0.35 13.17
N LEU A 47 -8.81 -0.62 12.19
CA LEU A 47 -9.97 -1.52 12.35
C LEU A 47 -9.51 -2.93 12.72
N PHE A 48 -8.50 -3.46 12.05
CA PHE A 48 -7.93 -4.75 12.37
C PHE A 48 -7.34 -4.80 13.79
N ASN A 49 -6.58 -3.79 14.19
CA ASN A 49 -6.02 -3.70 15.54
C ASN A 49 -7.12 -3.65 16.62
N LYS A 50 -8.26 -3.02 16.32
CA LYS A 50 -9.39 -2.91 17.25
C LYS A 50 -10.22 -4.20 17.32
N ASN A 51 -10.48 -4.83 16.19
CA ASN A 51 -11.48 -5.90 16.07
C ASN A 51 -10.85 -7.30 15.90
N GLY A 52 -9.55 -7.39 15.58
CA GLY A 52 -8.89 -8.65 15.20
C GLY A 52 -9.24 -9.15 13.80
N VAL A 53 -10.14 -8.45 13.10
CA VAL A 53 -10.58 -8.75 11.73
C VAL A 53 -10.78 -7.46 10.96
N TYR A 54 -10.64 -7.52 9.64
CA TYR A 54 -10.87 -6.38 8.75
C TYR A 54 -12.36 -6.15 8.50
N CYS A 55 -13.11 -7.21 8.24
CA CYS A 55 -14.52 -7.15 7.93
C CYS A 55 -15.32 -7.90 9.00
N THR A 56 -16.32 -7.22 9.57
CA THR A 56 -17.21 -7.78 10.60
C THR A 56 -18.47 -8.42 10.01
N SER A 57 -18.72 -8.23 8.71
CA SER A 57 -19.84 -8.88 8.03
C SER A 57 -19.61 -10.39 7.93
N PRO A 58 -20.68 -11.22 8.01
CA PRO A 58 -20.55 -12.65 7.91
C PRO A 58 -19.87 -13.09 6.59
N GLN A 59 -18.94 -14.03 6.69
CA GLN A 59 -18.24 -14.56 5.52
C GLN A 59 -19.23 -15.10 4.49
N GLY A 60 -19.04 -14.76 3.22
CA GLY A 60 -19.93 -15.15 2.12
C GLY A 60 -21.17 -14.27 1.95
N SER A 61 -21.45 -13.33 2.85
CA SER A 61 -22.53 -12.36 2.68
C SER A 61 -22.23 -11.39 1.52
N LYS A 62 -23.27 -10.69 1.05
CA LYS A 62 -23.13 -9.64 0.03
C LYS A 62 -22.21 -8.54 0.50
N ASP A 63 -22.37 -8.06 1.74
CA ASP A 63 -21.58 -6.95 2.31
C ASP A 63 -20.12 -7.36 2.49
N TYR A 64 -19.84 -8.62 2.88
CA TYR A 64 -18.49 -9.15 2.96
C TYR A 64 -17.79 -9.13 1.59
N ARG A 65 -18.48 -9.53 0.52
CA ARG A 65 -17.94 -9.51 -0.85
C ARG A 65 -17.70 -8.09 -1.34
N ILE A 66 -18.66 -7.19 -1.15
CA ILE A 66 -18.52 -5.78 -1.52
C ILE A 66 -17.33 -5.15 -0.82
N TYR A 67 -17.17 -5.39 0.48
CA TYR A 67 -16.02 -4.89 1.25
C TYR A 67 -14.70 -5.33 0.62
N TRP A 68 -14.53 -6.64 0.39
CA TRP A 68 -13.27 -7.16 -0.15
C TRP A 68 -13.01 -6.75 -1.60
N ASP A 69 -14.04 -6.61 -2.42
CA ASP A 69 -13.90 -6.08 -3.78
C ASP A 69 -13.42 -4.64 -3.78
N HIS A 70 -13.92 -3.80 -2.88
CA HIS A 70 -13.43 -2.43 -2.71
C HIS A 70 -11.98 -2.40 -2.26
N GLU A 71 -11.60 -3.20 -1.27
CA GLU A 71 -10.23 -3.23 -0.77
C GLU A 71 -9.24 -3.78 -1.81
N LYS A 72 -9.62 -4.82 -2.55
CA LYS A 72 -8.85 -5.32 -3.71
C LYS A 72 -8.61 -4.24 -4.75
N ASN A 73 -9.64 -3.49 -5.10
CA ASN A 73 -9.53 -2.42 -6.09
C ASN A 73 -8.57 -1.31 -5.63
N LYS A 74 -8.61 -0.93 -4.36
CA LYS A 74 -7.65 0.04 -3.80
C LYS A 74 -6.21 -0.49 -3.83
N CYS A 75 -6.01 -1.78 -3.52
CA CYS A 75 -4.69 -2.40 -3.61
C CYS A 75 -4.20 -2.60 -5.05
N ARG A 76 -5.10 -2.68 -6.03
CA ARG A 76 -4.78 -2.86 -7.44
C ARG A 76 -4.50 -1.54 -8.17
N TYR A 77 -5.27 -0.49 -7.86
CA TYR A 77 -5.27 0.76 -8.62
C TYR A 77 -4.93 1.99 -7.80
N GLY A 78 -4.66 1.83 -6.51
CA GLY A 78 -4.54 2.94 -5.59
C GLY A 78 -5.90 3.44 -5.12
N ALA A 79 -5.88 4.44 -4.24
CA ALA A 79 -7.08 4.96 -3.61
C ALA A 79 -7.08 6.48 -3.59
N ILE A 80 -8.24 7.07 -3.82
CA ILE A 80 -8.47 8.50 -3.64
C ILE A 80 -9.13 8.70 -2.27
N TYR A 81 -8.53 9.56 -1.46
CA TYR A 81 -9.06 9.94 -0.17
C TYR A 81 -9.43 11.42 -0.16
N LYS A 82 -10.67 11.74 0.18
CA LYS A 82 -11.16 13.13 0.31
C LYS A 82 -11.48 13.46 1.74
N ASN A 83 -10.94 14.57 2.23
CA ASN A 83 -11.24 15.09 3.56
C ASN A 83 -11.06 16.60 3.63
N ALA A 84 -12.01 17.31 4.23
CA ALA A 84 -11.96 18.76 4.45
C ALA A 84 -11.57 19.57 3.20
N GLY A 85 -12.12 19.21 2.04
CA GLY A 85 -11.86 19.87 0.77
C GLY A 85 -10.55 19.47 0.08
N ASN A 86 -9.72 18.68 0.71
CA ASN A 86 -8.49 18.15 0.14
C ASN A 86 -8.70 16.77 -0.49
N THR A 87 -7.95 16.49 -1.53
CA THR A 87 -7.92 15.19 -2.21
C THR A 87 -6.48 14.66 -2.21
N TRP A 88 -6.31 13.39 -1.83
CA TRP A 88 -5.03 12.69 -1.89
C TRP A 88 -5.18 11.45 -2.76
N TYR A 89 -4.13 11.11 -3.49
CA TYR A 89 -4.03 9.82 -4.14
C TYR A 89 -2.98 8.98 -3.43
N LEU A 90 -3.36 7.79 -3.00
CA LEU A 90 -2.46 6.81 -2.40
C LEU A 90 -2.09 5.77 -3.46
N PRO A 91 -0.79 5.62 -3.78
CA PRO A 91 -0.34 4.52 -4.63
C PRO A 91 -0.80 3.16 -4.10
N ARG A 92 -1.13 2.25 -5.00
CA ARG A 92 -1.69 0.93 -4.73
C ARG A 92 -0.88 0.11 -3.71
N ASP A 93 0.44 0.07 -3.90
CA ASP A 93 1.39 -0.62 -3.05
C ASP A 93 1.54 0.06 -1.68
N TYR A 94 1.51 1.39 -1.64
CA TYR A 94 1.56 2.14 -0.39
C TYR A 94 0.27 1.96 0.43
N TYR A 95 -0.90 1.99 -0.22
CA TYR A 95 -2.17 1.69 0.43
C TYR A 95 -2.18 0.29 1.03
N MET A 96 -1.77 -0.73 0.25
CA MET A 96 -1.70 -2.11 0.72
C MET A 96 -0.72 -2.26 1.90
N TRP A 97 0.47 -1.65 1.79
CA TRP A 97 1.48 -1.72 2.83
C TRP A 97 1.02 -1.12 4.15
N LEU A 98 0.36 0.03 4.14
CA LEU A 98 -0.15 0.68 5.34
C LEU A 98 -1.27 -0.11 6.04
N ASN A 99 -2.08 -0.83 5.26
CA ASN A 99 -3.34 -1.39 5.75
C ASN A 99 -3.32 -2.90 5.96
N PHE A 100 -2.53 -3.64 5.18
CA PHE A 100 -2.61 -5.09 5.13
C PHE A 100 -1.28 -5.81 5.38
N LEU A 101 -0.16 -5.09 5.50
CA LEU A 101 1.15 -5.70 5.63
C LEU A 101 1.82 -5.30 6.96
N PRO A 102 1.72 -6.16 7.99
CA PRO A 102 2.29 -5.85 9.30
C PRO A 102 3.81 -5.89 9.26
N ILE A 103 4.44 -5.02 10.01
CA ILE A 103 5.88 -4.95 10.21
C ILE A 103 6.25 -5.30 11.65
N PHE A 104 7.44 -5.87 11.86
CA PHE A 104 7.94 -6.10 13.19
C PHE A 104 8.60 -4.84 13.75
N ASN A 105 8.00 -4.27 14.77
CA ASN A 105 8.58 -3.15 15.51
C ASN A 105 9.56 -3.67 16.56
N LYS A 106 10.84 -3.37 16.36
CA LYS A 106 11.93 -3.85 17.23
C LYS A 106 11.93 -3.19 18.62
N GLU A 107 11.40 -1.98 18.74
CA GLU A 107 11.39 -1.24 20.00
C GLU A 107 10.40 -1.85 20.99
N ILE A 108 9.20 -2.19 20.51
CA ILE A 108 8.15 -2.78 21.33
C ILE A 108 8.05 -4.31 21.18
N GLN A 109 8.93 -4.93 20.39
CA GLN A 109 8.99 -6.37 20.14
C GLN A 109 7.66 -6.98 19.70
N LYS A 110 6.89 -6.26 18.88
CA LYS A 110 5.55 -6.67 18.40
C LYS A 110 5.39 -6.43 16.92
N PHE A 111 4.55 -7.27 16.31
CA PHE A 111 4.01 -6.98 14.98
C PHE A 111 2.93 -5.90 15.09
N GLY A 112 2.91 -5.00 14.13
CA GLY A 112 1.95 -3.93 13.98
C GLY A 112 2.01 -3.38 12.56
N PHE A 113 1.20 -2.39 12.26
CA PHE A 113 1.22 -1.73 10.95
C PHE A 113 2.10 -0.49 10.98
N ALA A 114 2.57 -0.08 9.80
CA ALA A 114 3.38 1.12 9.68
C ALA A 114 2.57 2.39 9.98
N ASP A 115 3.25 3.35 10.59
CA ASP A 115 2.71 4.70 10.69
C ASP A 115 2.74 5.39 9.33
N VAL A 116 1.78 6.28 9.12
CA VAL A 116 1.75 7.16 7.94
C VAL A 116 2.82 8.23 8.07
N ARG A 117 3.75 8.31 7.10
CA ARG A 117 4.86 9.26 7.11
C ARG A 117 5.07 9.87 5.72
N ASP A 118 5.27 11.18 5.65
CA ASP A 118 5.51 11.94 4.42
C ASP A 118 6.61 11.34 3.54
N ALA A 119 7.77 11.06 4.13
CA ALA A 119 8.90 10.53 3.37
C ALA A 119 8.58 9.23 2.64
N GLN A 120 7.75 8.36 3.23
CA GLN A 120 7.33 7.10 2.62
C GLN A 120 6.25 7.32 1.56
N TYR A 121 5.34 8.24 1.81
CA TYR A 121 4.31 8.64 0.84
C TYR A 121 4.94 9.22 -0.43
N HIS A 122 5.86 10.18 -0.29
CA HIS A 122 6.57 10.75 -1.43
C HIS A 122 7.46 9.74 -2.15
N MET A 123 8.08 8.80 -1.42
CA MET A 123 8.84 7.72 -2.02
C MET A 123 7.93 6.84 -2.91
N ALA A 124 6.75 6.47 -2.41
CA ALA A 124 5.78 5.69 -3.16
C ALA A 124 5.27 6.41 -4.43
N LEU A 125 4.94 7.70 -4.31
CA LEU A 125 4.53 8.53 -5.46
C LEU A 125 5.64 8.63 -6.50
N TYR A 126 6.88 8.88 -6.06
CA TYR A 126 8.03 9.00 -6.95
C TYR A 126 8.31 7.69 -7.71
N GLU A 127 8.27 6.56 -7.01
CA GLU A 127 8.48 5.25 -7.63
C GLU A 127 7.38 4.91 -8.63
N LEU A 128 6.11 5.19 -8.28
CA LEU A 128 4.99 5.00 -9.18
C LEU A 128 5.15 5.84 -10.45
N LEU A 129 5.50 7.12 -10.30
CA LEU A 129 5.69 8.02 -11.43
C LEU A 129 6.84 7.55 -12.34
N ALA A 130 7.95 7.11 -11.74
CA ALA A 130 9.07 6.55 -12.49
C ALA A 130 8.68 5.27 -13.27
N GLU A 131 7.91 4.39 -12.64
CA GLU A 131 7.39 3.16 -13.26
C GLU A 131 6.48 3.48 -14.47
N LEU A 132 5.54 4.41 -14.32
CA LEU A 132 4.61 4.80 -15.39
C LEU A 132 5.31 5.46 -16.58
N HIS A 133 6.45 6.12 -16.33
CA HIS A 133 7.30 6.69 -17.38
C HIS A 133 8.38 5.73 -17.89
N TYR A 134 8.37 4.46 -17.48
CA TYR A 134 9.42 3.47 -17.83
C TYR A 134 10.83 3.94 -17.49
N LYS A 135 10.99 4.61 -16.33
CA LYS A 135 12.26 5.11 -15.82
C LYS A 135 12.70 4.33 -14.59
N HIS A 136 14.00 4.26 -14.39
CA HIS A 136 14.56 3.77 -13.14
C HIS A 136 14.48 4.85 -12.08
N SER A 137 14.20 4.44 -10.84
CA SER A 137 14.25 5.31 -9.68
C SER A 137 15.51 5.06 -8.86
N SER A 138 16.04 6.10 -8.25
CA SER A 138 17.15 6.01 -7.31
C SER A 138 16.79 6.77 -6.04
N ILE A 139 16.85 6.09 -4.90
CA ILE A 139 16.44 6.64 -3.61
C ILE A 139 17.61 6.66 -2.64
N LEU A 140 18.05 7.85 -2.30
CA LEU A 140 19.02 8.08 -1.22
C LEU A 140 18.24 8.34 0.07
N LYS A 141 18.44 7.51 1.08
CA LYS A 141 17.64 7.56 2.31
C LYS A 141 18.49 7.43 3.58
N LYS A 142 18.00 7.99 4.67
CA LYS A 142 18.48 7.71 6.02
C LYS A 142 18.13 6.27 6.43
N ARG A 143 18.86 5.69 7.37
CA ARG A 143 18.52 4.40 8.00
C ARG A 143 17.17 4.48 8.75
N GLN A 144 16.53 3.33 8.94
CA GLN A 144 15.35 3.15 9.80
C GLN A 144 14.05 3.86 9.33
N ILE A 145 13.89 4.09 8.03
CA ILE A 145 12.61 4.58 7.47
C ILE A 145 11.69 3.46 6.97
N ALA A 146 11.90 2.24 7.42
CA ALA A 146 11.14 1.04 7.04
C ALA A 146 11.09 0.74 5.51
N SER A 147 12.00 1.32 4.72
CA SER A 147 12.02 1.20 3.26
C SER A 147 12.12 -0.26 2.78
N SER A 148 12.88 -1.12 3.47
CA SER A 148 12.97 -2.54 3.09
C SER A 148 11.62 -3.25 3.24
N TYR A 149 10.89 -2.96 4.30
CA TYR A 149 9.53 -3.47 4.49
C TYR A 149 8.58 -2.96 3.41
N TYR A 150 8.66 -1.67 3.09
CA TYR A 150 7.83 -1.07 2.04
C TYR A 150 8.12 -1.71 0.67
N HIS A 151 9.41 -1.87 0.27
CA HIS A 151 9.73 -2.45 -1.03
C HIS A 151 9.32 -3.93 -1.13
N MET A 152 9.41 -4.69 -0.02
CA MET A 152 8.85 -6.04 -0.01
C MET A 152 7.33 -6.03 -0.08
N GLY A 153 6.68 -5.04 0.53
CA GLY A 153 5.24 -4.79 0.39
C GLY A 153 4.84 -4.44 -1.05
N LYS A 154 5.65 -3.61 -1.73
CA LYS A 154 5.45 -3.33 -3.15
C LYS A 154 5.57 -4.60 -4.00
N MET A 155 6.56 -5.44 -3.74
CA MET A 155 6.73 -6.71 -4.45
C MET A 155 5.54 -7.64 -4.25
N ILE A 156 5.05 -7.80 -3.01
CA ILE A 156 3.89 -8.65 -2.74
C ILE A 156 2.63 -8.09 -3.41
N ASN A 157 2.45 -6.77 -3.44
CA ASN A 157 1.37 -6.12 -4.17
C ASN A 157 1.41 -6.47 -5.66
N GLN A 158 2.58 -6.37 -6.28
CA GLN A 158 2.77 -6.71 -7.68
C GLN A 158 2.51 -8.20 -7.96
N ILE A 159 3.00 -9.11 -7.11
CA ILE A 159 2.75 -10.55 -7.24
C ILE A 159 1.24 -10.87 -7.20
N TRP A 160 0.49 -10.19 -6.36
CA TRP A 160 -0.94 -10.46 -6.18
C TRP A 160 -1.84 -9.82 -7.24
N PHE A 161 -1.43 -8.69 -7.81
CA PHE A 161 -2.31 -7.85 -8.63
C PHE A 161 -1.82 -7.61 -10.07
N GLU A 162 -0.62 -8.06 -10.43
CA GLU A 162 -0.10 -7.95 -11.80
C GLU A 162 0.16 -9.33 -12.41
N GLU A 163 -0.26 -9.51 -13.66
CA GLU A 163 0.00 -10.73 -14.42
C GLU A 163 1.34 -10.64 -15.15
N GLY A 164 2.02 -11.79 -15.28
CA GLY A 164 3.24 -11.93 -16.08
C GLY A 164 4.46 -11.18 -15.55
N ILE A 165 4.43 -10.77 -14.27
CA ILE A 165 5.53 -10.00 -13.67
C ILE A 165 6.70 -10.90 -13.29
N THR A 166 7.92 -10.39 -13.48
CA THR A 166 9.15 -11.00 -12.96
C THR A 166 9.84 -10.01 -12.03
N LEU A 167 9.97 -10.38 -10.76
CA LEU A 167 10.61 -9.55 -9.74
C LEU A 167 11.98 -10.12 -9.37
N LYS A 168 12.96 -9.23 -9.18
CA LYS A 168 14.32 -9.60 -8.80
C LYS A 168 14.75 -8.83 -7.55
N VAL A 169 15.29 -9.54 -6.58
CA VAL A 169 15.90 -8.95 -5.38
C VAL A 169 17.38 -9.26 -5.37
N GLY A 170 18.19 -8.24 -5.16
CA GLY A 170 19.63 -8.37 -4.98
C GLY A 170 20.08 -7.80 -3.65
N ALA A 171 21.05 -8.45 -3.02
CA ALA A 171 21.71 -7.94 -1.83
C ALA A 171 23.19 -8.36 -1.81
N SER A 172 24.01 -7.61 -1.06
CA SER A 172 25.45 -7.89 -0.93
C SER A 172 25.76 -9.17 -0.17
N LEU A 173 24.87 -9.62 0.72
CA LEU A 173 25.02 -10.84 1.51
C LEU A 173 23.78 -11.72 1.38
N LYS A 174 23.99 -13.04 1.31
CA LYS A 174 22.92 -14.05 1.23
C LYS A 174 21.91 -13.95 2.39
N ASP A 175 22.37 -13.66 3.59
CA ASP A 175 21.50 -13.51 4.76
C ASP A 175 20.49 -12.38 4.63
N TYR A 176 20.79 -11.33 3.86
CA TYR A 176 19.87 -10.20 3.60
C TYR A 176 18.76 -10.55 2.61
N ILE A 177 18.92 -11.65 1.88
CA ILE A 177 17.87 -12.17 0.99
C ILE A 177 17.05 -13.24 1.71
N ASN A 178 17.69 -14.21 2.36
CA ASN A 178 17.03 -15.40 2.93
C ASN A 178 16.47 -15.14 4.35
N ASP A 179 17.19 -15.62 5.36
CA ASP A 179 16.65 -15.83 6.72
C ASP A 179 16.38 -14.56 7.54
N LYS A 180 17.04 -13.45 7.20
CA LYS A 180 16.93 -12.17 7.90
C LYS A 180 16.45 -11.02 7.01
N GLY A 181 16.11 -11.31 5.77
CA GLY A 181 15.88 -10.32 4.76
C GLY A 181 14.60 -10.49 3.95
N SER A 182 14.73 -10.28 2.66
CA SER A 182 13.61 -10.09 1.74
C SER A 182 12.63 -11.26 1.68
N TRP A 183 13.12 -12.50 1.61
CA TRP A 183 12.27 -13.71 1.57
C TRP A 183 11.47 -13.89 2.85
N LYS A 184 12.08 -13.62 3.99
CA LYS A 184 11.37 -13.68 5.27
C LYS A 184 10.19 -12.72 5.28
N PHE A 185 10.39 -11.47 4.85
CA PHE A 185 9.32 -10.48 4.83
C PHE A 185 8.22 -10.85 3.84
N LEU A 186 8.56 -11.35 2.66
CA LEU A 186 7.57 -11.80 1.68
C LEU A 186 6.73 -12.96 2.22
N ASN A 187 7.36 -13.97 2.82
CA ASN A 187 6.65 -15.10 3.41
C ASN A 187 5.76 -14.69 4.59
N GLU A 188 6.22 -13.76 5.44
CA GLU A 188 5.41 -13.22 6.54
C GLU A 188 4.18 -12.47 6.01
N TYR A 189 4.34 -11.67 4.97
CA TYR A 189 3.25 -10.95 4.33
C TYR A 189 2.25 -11.89 3.66
N GLU A 190 2.72 -12.86 2.90
CA GLU A 190 1.86 -13.86 2.27
C GLU A 190 1.07 -14.66 3.30
N ALA A 191 1.73 -15.15 4.36
CA ALA A 191 1.07 -15.87 5.43
C ALA A 191 0.01 -15.02 6.13
N PHE A 192 0.29 -13.74 6.35
CA PHE A 192 -0.67 -12.81 6.95
C PHE A 192 -1.88 -12.56 6.04
N LEU A 193 -1.64 -12.30 4.75
CA LEU A 193 -2.71 -12.06 3.77
C LEU A 193 -3.61 -13.29 3.63
N ASN A 194 -3.04 -14.48 3.45
CA ASN A 194 -3.79 -15.74 3.34
C ASN A 194 -4.66 -16.04 4.57
N LYS A 195 -4.22 -15.60 5.74
CA LYS A 195 -4.95 -15.82 6.99
C LYS A 195 -6.07 -14.82 7.24
N HIS A 196 -5.87 -13.57 6.84
CA HIS A 196 -6.69 -12.46 7.32
C HIS A 196 -7.46 -11.72 6.23
N THR A 197 -7.27 -12.07 4.96
CA THR A 197 -7.99 -11.48 3.83
C THR A 197 -8.80 -12.51 3.06
N ALA A 198 -9.69 -12.06 2.20
CA ALA A 198 -10.47 -12.92 1.28
C ALA A 198 -9.97 -12.79 -0.18
N TRP A 199 -8.68 -12.64 -0.34
CA TRP A 199 -8.07 -12.45 -1.66
C TRP A 199 -7.62 -13.75 -2.30
#